data_94a7aad82ec26e10e639363964a2c31d
#
_entry.id   94a7aad82ec26e10e639363964a2c31d
#
_cell.length_a   1.000
_cell.length_b   1.000
_cell.length_c   1.000
_cell.angle_alpha   90.00
_cell.angle_beta   90.00
_cell.angle_gamma   90.00
#
_symmetry.space_group_name_H-M   'P 1'
#
loop_
_entity.id
_entity.type
_entity.pdbx_description
1 polymer ?
#
loop_
_entity_poly.entity_id
_entity_poly.type
_entity_poly.pdbx_seq_one_letter_code
_entity_poly.pdbx_strand_id
1 'polypeptide(L)'
;MKTLMKSVVGVLASYAVAVGMAGAQVFPSRTVELMVAFPPGGSTDVGARIVAAIAEKHLGQPMIVVNKGGAGGQVGWTDLARRKPDGYFIGYLNLPATNTVILDPERKAIFDADAFVPIINQVLDPGVVWVRADSPYKSLKDLVDAARKAPNTIRTATTGILSDDHLAILMLEEAAPGAVFRIVHLDGNATQVKEIMGGNIDVAFDNVGGIAPRVRSGEVRALVVLDTERSKFMPAVPTSKELGHPTVISNSTRGIAGPKGMPAPVVAKLADVLKKAMEDPDHIAKLEASGLGVKIMVGAEYERYYKETHDKAKKYVEWAKTRPQR
;
A
#
# COMPACT_ATOMS: atom_id res chain seq x y z
N MET A 1 -14.77 -6.72 -75.48
CA MET A 1 -14.18 -7.39 -74.30
C MET A 1 -13.15 -6.60 -73.52
N LYS A 2 -12.55 -5.52 -74.05
CA LYS A 2 -11.49 -4.73 -73.35
C LYS A 2 -12.04 -3.60 -72.42
N THR A 3 -13.30 -3.24 -72.57
CA THR A 3 -13.87 -2.11 -71.78
C THR A 3 -14.53 -2.54 -70.43
N LEU A 4 -14.95 -3.82 -70.30
CA LEU A 4 -15.52 -4.35 -69.05
C LEU A 4 -14.47 -4.67 -67.98
N MET A 5 -13.19 -4.89 -68.37
CA MET A 5 -12.14 -5.25 -67.41
C MET A 5 -11.58 -4.04 -66.62
N LYS A 6 -11.76 -2.81 -67.10
CA LYS A 6 -11.27 -1.60 -66.39
C LYS A 6 -12.22 -1.13 -65.26
N SER A 7 -13.51 -1.48 -65.32
CA SER A 7 -14.48 -1.05 -64.29
C SER A 7 -14.47 -1.94 -63.01
N VAL A 8 -14.01 -3.18 -63.14
CA VAL A 8 -13.97 -4.16 -62.02
C VAL A 8 -12.76 -3.86 -61.11
N VAL A 9 -11.65 -3.38 -61.66
CA VAL A 9 -10.42 -3.08 -60.87
C VAL A 9 -10.62 -1.79 -60.01
N GLY A 10 -11.42 -0.85 -60.49
CA GLY A 10 -11.70 0.40 -59.73
C GLY A 10 -12.59 0.23 -58.51
N VAL A 11 -13.49 -0.76 -58.52
CA VAL A 11 -14.42 -1.02 -57.36
C VAL A 11 -13.70 -1.83 -56.24
N LEU A 12 -12.75 -2.68 -56.56
CA LEU A 12 -11.99 -3.43 -55.56
C LEU A 12 -10.93 -2.58 -54.85
N ALA A 13 -10.40 -1.55 -55.50
CA ALA A 13 -9.45 -0.63 -54.86
C ALA A 13 -10.14 0.34 -53.84
N SER A 14 -11.42 0.66 -54.03
CA SER A 14 -12.19 1.51 -53.12
C SER A 14 -12.66 0.79 -51.84
N TYR A 15 -12.76 -0.53 -51.84
CA TYR A 15 -13.13 -1.32 -50.65
C TYR A 15 -11.95 -1.59 -49.71
N ALA A 16 -10.70 -1.50 -50.19
CA ALA A 16 -9.52 -1.79 -49.38
C ALA A 16 -9.11 -0.61 -48.45
N VAL A 17 -9.61 0.61 -48.69
CA VAL A 17 -9.27 1.81 -47.90
C VAL A 17 -10.24 2.03 -46.73
N ALA A 18 -11.40 1.38 -46.70
CA ALA A 18 -12.43 1.57 -45.67
C ALA A 18 -12.26 0.68 -44.42
N VAL A 19 -11.29 -0.25 -44.38
CA VAL A 19 -11.09 -1.18 -43.24
C VAL A 19 -10.01 -0.70 -42.26
N GLY A 20 -9.38 0.45 -42.51
CA GLY A 20 -8.22 0.94 -41.76
C GLY A 20 -8.47 1.93 -40.62
N MET A 21 -9.70 2.38 -40.37
CA MET A 21 -10.06 3.22 -39.23
C MET A 21 -10.96 2.50 -38.24
N ALA A 22 -10.51 1.37 -37.71
CA ALA A 22 -10.94 0.99 -36.38
C ALA A 22 -10.33 2.08 -35.45
N GLY A 23 -11.12 3.11 -35.14
CA GLY A 23 -10.72 4.21 -34.29
C GLY A 23 -10.12 3.64 -33.02
N ALA A 24 -8.87 3.92 -32.75
CA ALA A 24 -8.22 3.59 -31.50
C ALA A 24 -9.15 4.12 -30.40
N GLN A 25 -9.83 3.21 -29.70
CA GLN A 25 -10.80 3.56 -28.67
C GLN A 25 -10.06 4.40 -27.64
N VAL A 26 -10.44 5.68 -27.51
CA VAL A 26 -9.76 6.62 -26.61
C VAL A 26 -9.85 6.09 -25.19
N PHE A 27 -8.70 5.82 -24.56
CA PHE A 27 -8.65 5.39 -23.16
C PHE A 27 -8.92 6.60 -22.23
N PRO A 28 -9.78 6.44 -21.19
CA PRO A 28 -10.66 5.31 -20.93
C PRO A 28 -12.03 5.48 -21.60
N SER A 29 -12.64 4.37 -22.03
CA SER A 29 -14.00 4.33 -22.59
C SER A 29 -15.02 3.62 -21.68
N ARG A 30 -14.54 3.12 -20.53
CA ARG A 30 -15.35 2.42 -19.51
C ARG A 30 -14.72 2.59 -18.13
N THR A 31 -15.42 2.13 -17.11
CA THR A 31 -14.97 2.12 -15.71
C THR A 31 -13.57 1.55 -15.54
N VAL A 32 -12.75 2.23 -14.72
CA VAL A 32 -11.43 1.77 -14.28
C VAL A 32 -11.58 1.19 -12.85
N GLU A 33 -11.07 -0.01 -12.65
CA GLU A 33 -11.03 -0.66 -11.34
C GLU A 33 -9.70 -0.33 -10.63
N LEU A 34 -9.79 0.18 -9.41
CA LEU A 34 -8.64 0.45 -8.53
C LEU A 34 -8.62 -0.59 -7.40
N MET A 35 -7.73 -1.57 -7.52
CA MET A 35 -7.60 -2.68 -6.58
C MET A 35 -6.88 -2.26 -5.30
N VAL A 36 -7.41 -2.67 -4.16
CA VAL A 36 -6.78 -2.61 -2.84
C VAL A 36 -6.57 -4.04 -2.34
N ALA A 37 -5.32 -4.40 -2.03
CA ALA A 37 -4.92 -5.75 -1.63
C ALA A 37 -5.25 -6.11 -0.17
N PHE A 38 -6.17 -5.36 0.47
CA PHE A 38 -6.59 -5.53 1.87
C PHE A 38 -8.11 -5.41 2.01
N PRO A 39 -8.69 -5.88 3.14
CA PRO A 39 -10.10 -5.70 3.44
C PRO A 39 -10.54 -4.23 3.44
N PRO A 40 -11.82 -3.94 3.16
CA PRO A 40 -12.36 -2.58 3.20
C PRO A 40 -12.30 -1.98 4.62
N GLY A 41 -12.22 -0.65 4.67
CA GLY A 41 -12.18 0.14 5.92
C GLY A 41 -10.80 0.33 6.52
N GLY A 42 -9.75 -0.29 5.97
CA GLY A 42 -8.35 -0.01 6.34
C GLY A 42 -7.84 1.27 5.69
N SER A 43 -6.68 1.76 6.16
CA SER A 43 -6.10 3.04 5.71
C SER A 43 -5.81 3.11 4.20
N THR A 44 -5.41 1.99 3.56
CA THR A 44 -5.24 1.93 2.11
C THR A 44 -6.58 2.06 1.38
N ASP A 45 -7.64 1.41 1.86
CA ASP A 45 -8.98 1.50 1.28
C ASP A 45 -9.57 2.91 1.39
N VAL A 46 -9.37 3.56 2.54
CA VAL A 46 -9.79 4.96 2.75
C VAL A 46 -9.10 5.89 1.74
N GLY A 47 -7.77 5.80 1.61
CA GLY A 47 -7.01 6.59 0.63
C GLY A 47 -7.43 6.33 -0.81
N ALA A 48 -7.70 5.05 -1.15
CA ALA A 48 -8.16 4.65 -2.47
C ALA A 48 -9.53 5.25 -2.83
N ARG A 49 -10.49 5.23 -1.90
CA ARG A 49 -11.83 5.81 -2.14
C ARG A 49 -11.79 7.32 -2.27
N ILE A 50 -10.94 7.99 -1.50
CA ILE A 50 -10.77 9.45 -1.61
C ILE A 50 -10.22 9.82 -2.99
N VAL A 51 -9.14 9.17 -3.45
CA VAL A 51 -8.57 9.50 -4.76
C VAL A 51 -9.46 9.09 -5.91
N ALA A 52 -10.13 7.94 -5.84
CA ALA A 52 -11.02 7.45 -6.89
C ALA A 52 -12.17 8.42 -7.16
N ALA A 53 -12.83 8.91 -6.09
CA ALA A 53 -13.96 9.86 -6.20
C ALA A 53 -13.56 11.19 -6.86
N ILE A 54 -12.30 11.63 -6.69
CA ILE A 54 -11.82 12.87 -7.29
C ILE A 54 -11.25 12.61 -8.69
N ALA A 55 -10.57 11.49 -8.89
CA ALA A 55 -10.01 11.10 -10.19
C ALA A 55 -11.07 10.97 -11.29
N GLU A 56 -12.29 10.57 -10.94
CA GLU A 56 -13.43 10.46 -11.86
C GLU A 56 -13.67 11.76 -12.65
N LYS A 57 -13.53 12.92 -12.00
CA LYS A 57 -13.69 14.25 -12.62
C LYS A 57 -12.68 14.50 -13.76
N HIS A 58 -11.48 13.94 -13.64
CA HIS A 58 -10.38 14.11 -14.60
C HIS A 58 -10.27 12.96 -15.60
N LEU A 59 -10.81 11.81 -15.23
CA LEU A 59 -10.79 10.59 -16.04
C LEU A 59 -11.91 10.58 -17.10
N GLY A 60 -13.04 11.19 -16.78
CA GLY A 60 -14.23 11.18 -17.62
C GLY A 60 -14.98 9.83 -17.64
N GLN A 61 -14.57 8.90 -16.79
CA GLN A 61 -15.19 7.60 -16.56
C GLN A 61 -15.12 7.27 -15.06
N PRO A 62 -16.04 6.45 -14.52
CA PRO A 62 -15.99 6.05 -13.14
C PRO A 62 -14.69 5.34 -12.79
N MET A 63 -14.16 5.61 -11.58
CA MET A 63 -13.10 4.84 -10.96
C MET A 63 -13.65 4.17 -9.70
N ILE A 64 -13.70 2.84 -9.66
CA ILE A 64 -14.28 2.08 -8.55
C ILE A 64 -13.21 1.32 -7.77
N VAL A 65 -13.32 1.31 -6.46
CA VAL A 65 -12.41 0.56 -5.58
C VAL A 65 -12.89 -0.87 -5.42
N VAL A 66 -12.00 -1.84 -5.67
CA VAL A 66 -12.24 -3.27 -5.50
C VAL A 66 -11.25 -3.84 -4.48
N ASN A 67 -11.76 -4.44 -3.39
CA ASN A 67 -10.91 -5.01 -2.36
C ASN A 67 -10.65 -6.50 -2.65
N LYS A 68 -9.36 -6.89 -2.63
CA LYS A 68 -8.91 -8.28 -2.83
C LYS A 68 -7.87 -8.63 -1.76
N GLY A 69 -8.32 -8.73 -0.51
CA GLY A 69 -7.49 -9.09 0.64
C GLY A 69 -7.10 -10.56 0.62
N GLY A 70 -6.14 -10.89 1.48
CA GLY A 70 -5.70 -12.25 1.76
C GLY A 70 -4.18 -12.40 1.68
N ALA A 71 -3.66 -13.21 2.59
CA ALA A 71 -2.25 -13.54 2.70
C ALA A 71 -1.34 -12.29 2.76
N GLY A 72 -1.72 -11.27 3.57
CA GLY A 72 -0.96 -10.02 3.70
C GLY A 72 -0.81 -9.25 2.39
N GLY A 73 -1.83 -9.27 1.54
CA GLY A 73 -1.89 -8.58 0.24
C GLY A 73 -1.50 -9.43 -0.97
N GLN A 74 -0.86 -10.58 -0.79
CA GLN A 74 -0.38 -11.41 -1.92
C GLN A 74 -1.49 -11.80 -2.89
N VAL A 75 -2.71 -12.05 -2.42
CA VAL A 75 -3.86 -12.41 -3.28
C VAL A 75 -4.16 -11.28 -4.27
N GLY A 76 -4.28 -10.04 -3.78
CA GLY A 76 -4.56 -8.88 -4.63
C GLY A 76 -3.45 -8.60 -5.63
N TRP A 77 -2.18 -8.64 -5.21
CA TRP A 77 -1.04 -8.41 -6.11
C TRP A 77 -0.87 -9.52 -7.14
N THR A 78 -1.20 -10.77 -6.78
CA THR A 78 -1.27 -11.89 -7.74
C THR A 78 -2.32 -11.65 -8.81
N ASP A 79 -3.50 -11.16 -8.42
CA ASP A 79 -4.56 -10.83 -9.37
C ASP A 79 -4.14 -9.66 -10.28
N LEU A 80 -3.55 -8.60 -9.72
CA LEU A 80 -3.04 -7.45 -10.49
C LEU A 80 -2.01 -7.89 -11.54
N ALA A 81 -1.04 -8.72 -11.16
CA ALA A 81 0.02 -9.18 -12.06
C ALA A 81 -0.51 -10.00 -13.25
N ARG A 82 -1.68 -10.63 -13.12
CA ARG A 82 -2.32 -11.46 -14.15
C ARG A 82 -3.30 -10.72 -15.05
N ARG A 83 -3.60 -9.45 -14.73
CA ARG A 83 -4.57 -8.65 -15.49
C ARG A 83 -4.03 -8.22 -16.85
N LYS A 84 -4.94 -7.94 -17.78
CA LYS A 84 -4.58 -7.33 -19.05
C LYS A 84 -3.94 -5.97 -18.83
N PRO A 85 -2.83 -5.66 -19.53
CA PRO A 85 -2.13 -4.39 -19.37
C PRO A 85 -2.80 -3.24 -20.18
N ASP A 86 -4.11 -3.10 -20.06
CA ASP A 86 -4.93 -2.15 -20.82
C ASP A 86 -5.32 -0.88 -20.04
N GLY A 87 -4.92 -0.81 -18.76
CA GLY A 87 -5.19 0.33 -17.88
C GLY A 87 -6.54 0.32 -17.17
N TYR A 88 -7.41 -0.63 -17.46
CA TYR A 88 -8.73 -0.72 -16.81
C TYR A 88 -8.73 -1.45 -15.46
N PHE A 89 -7.63 -2.10 -15.12
CA PHE A 89 -7.39 -2.65 -13.80
C PHE A 89 -6.00 -2.23 -13.33
N ILE A 90 -5.98 -1.34 -12.35
CA ILE A 90 -4.79 -0.86 -11.67
C ILE A 90 -4.92 -1.14 -10.18
N GLY A 91 -3.85 -1.05 -9.39
CA GLY A 91 -3.94 -1.38 -7.98
C GLY A 91 -2.87 -0.75 -7.11
N TYR A 92 -3.14 -0.74 -5.81
CA TYR A 92 -2.17 -0.28 -4.84
C TYR A 92 -1.09 -1.31 -4.58
N LEU A 93 0.15 -0.86 -4.61
CA LEU A 93 1.30 -1.52 -4.02
C LEU A 93 1.59 -0.87 -2.66
N ASN A 94 1.70 -1.70 -1.63
CA ASN A 94 2.09 -1.25 -0.30
C ASN A 94 3.55 -1.66 -0.08
N LEU A 95 4.46 -0.69 -0.01
CA LEU A 95 5.88 -0.98 0.20
C LEU A 95 6.25 -0.77 1.67
N PRO A 96 7.06 -1.64 2.26
CA PRO A 96 7.82 -2.73 1.64
C PRO A 96 7.05 -4.05 1.46
N ALA A 97 5.82 -4.20 1.94
CA ALA A 97 5.10 -5.48 1.97
C ALA A 97 5.02 -6.18 0.61
N THR A 98 4.75 -5.44 -0.49
CA THR A 98 4.75 -6.03 -1.85
C THR A 98 6.12 -6.62 -2.20
N ASN A 99 7.21 -5.91 -1.86
CA ASN A 99 8.57 -6.35 -2.15
C ASN A 99 8.96 -7.56 -1.31
N THR A 100 8.59 -7.61 -0.03
CA THR A 100 8.91 -8.74 0.85
C THR A 100 8.16 -10.01 0.44
N VAL A 101 6.93 -9.89 -0.06
CA VAL A 101 6.19 -11.03 -0.66
C VAL A 101 6.93 -11.63 -1.84
N ILE A 102 7.50 -10.79 -2.71
CA ILE A 102 8.30 -11.23 -3.88
C ILE A 102 9.58 -11.93 -3.43
N LEU A 103 10.25 -11.38 -2.42
CA LEU A 103 11.59 -11.78 -1.98
C LEU A 103 11.60 -12.98 -1.04
N ASP A 104 10.48 -13.27 -0.38
CA ASP A 104 10.37 -14.39 0.54
C ASP A 104 10.00 -15.67 -0.21
N PRO A 105 10.93 -16.66 -0.37
CA PRO A 105 10.67 -17.89 -1.10
C PRO A 105 9.58 -18.76 -0.44
N GLU A 106 9.31 -18.61 0.85
CA GLU A 106 8.25 -19.36 1.53
C GLU A 106 6.86 -18.90 1.07
N ARG A 107 6.75 -17.66 0.62
CA ARG A 107 5.52 -17.09 0.07
C ARG A 107 5.17 -17.65 -1.30
N LYS A 108 6.14 -18.20 -2.05
CA LYS A 108 5.93 -18.78 -3.39
C LYS A 108 5.17 -17.83 -4.30
N ALA A 109 5.53 -16.54 -4.28
CA ALA A 109 4.92 -15.55 -5.15
C ALA A 109 5.10 -15.97 -6.63
N ILE A 110 4.04 -15.84 -7.42
CA ILE A 110 4.06 -16.17 -8.85
C ILE A 110 4.32 -14.96 -9.74
N PHE A 111 4.72 -13.85 -9.14
CA PHE A 111 5.10 -12.59 -9.78
C PHE A 111 6.42 -12.10 -9.18
N ASP A 112 7.16 -11.34 -9.96
CA ASP A 112 8.43 -10.73 -9.59
C ASP A 112 8.35 -9.20 -9.50
N ALA A 113 9.47 -8.54 -9.24
CA ALA A 113 9.53 -7.09 -9.12
C ALA A 113 9.19 -6.37 -10.44
N ASP A 114 9.40 -7.04 -11.59
CA ASP A 114 9.11 -6.47 -12.90
C ASP A 114 7.65 -6.72 -13.34
N ALA A 115 6.84 -7.39 -12.53
CA ALA A 115 5.44 -7.67 -12.85
C ALA A 115 4.55 -6.41 -12.86
N PHE A 116 5.03 -5.28 -12.33
CA PHE A 116 4.28 -4.05 -12.17
C PHE A 116 4.94 -2.88 -12.87
N VAL A 117 4.10 -1.95 -13.37
CA VAL A 117 4.49 -0.64 -13.87
C VAL A 117 4.06 0.38 -12.83
N PRO A 118 4.98 0.95 -12.02
CA PRO A 118 4.67 2.03 -11.09
C PRO A 118 4.13 3.27 -11.82
N ILE A 119 3.01 3.81 -11.35
CA ILE A 119 2.35 4.98 -11.96
C ILE A 119 2.58 6.21 -11.09
N ILE A 120 2.10 6.15 -9.84
CA ILE A 120 2.14 7.27 -8.90
C ILE A 120 2.05 6.78 -7.46
N ASN A 121 2.83 7.39 -6.55
CA ASN A 121 2.65 7.20 -5.12
C ASN A 121 1.74 8.28 -4.54
N GLN A 122 0.87 7.91 -3.60
CA GLN A 122 -0.07 8.80 -2.92
C GLN A 122 0.38 9.16 -1.51
N VAL A 123 0.81 8.17 -0.72
CA VAL A 123 1.01 8.27 0.73
C VAL A 123 2.37 7.76 1.15
N LEU A 124 2.97 8.41 2.13
CA LEU A 124 3.99 7.85 3.00
C LEU A 124 3.46 7.94 4.43
N ASP A 125 3.36 6.82 5.13
CA ASP A 125 2.69 6.67 6.41
C ASP A 125 3.66 6.06 7.44
N PRO A 126 4.12 6.82 8.43
CA PRO A 126 5.03 6.32 9.47
C PRO A 126 4.39 5.21 10.29
N GLY A 127 5.21 4.31 10.80
CA GLY A 127 4.80 3.27 11.73
C GLY A 127 4.43 3.85 13.11
N VAL A 128 3.58 3.13 13.82
CA VAL A 128 3.12 3.47 15.17
C VAL A 128 2.87 2.21 15.99
N VAL A 129 3.19 2.26 17.28
CA VAL A 129 2.78 1.22 18.24
C VAL A 129 1.62 1.76 19.05
N TRP A 130 0.53 1.01 19.13
CA TRP A 130 -0.65 1.44 19.83
C TRP A 130 -1.38 0.33 20.57
N VAL A 131 -2.20 0.73 21.54
CA VAL A 131 -2.98 -0.14 22.42
C VAL A 131 -4.37 0.45 22.66
N ARG A 132 -5.30 -0.31 23.21
CA ARG A 132 -6.58 0.23 23.70
C ARG A 132 -6.33 1.29 24.79
N ALA A 133 -7.26 2.22 24.96
CA ALA A 133 -7.14 3.29 25.96
C ALA A 133 -7.04 2.74 27.39
N ASP A 134 -7.73 1.65 27.71
CA ASP A 134 -7.72 0.99 29.01
C ASP A 134 -6.54 0.03 29.26
N SER A 135 -5.67 -0.17 28.26
CA SER A 135 -4.49 -1.02 28.35
C SER A 135 -3.62 -0.65 29.57
N PRO A 136 -2.98 -1.63 30.24
CA PRO A 136 -2.00 -1.37 31.29
C PRO A 136 -0.75 -0.66 30.77
N TYR A 137 -0.42 -0.78 29.47
CA TYR A 137 0.75 -0.14 28.88
C TYR A 137 0.47 1.34 28.60
N LYS A 138 1.19 2.24 29.30
CA LYS A 138 1.03 3.68 29.16
C LYS A 138 2.13 4.32 28.32
N SER A 139 3.23 3.60 28.10
CA SER A 139 4.42 4.02 27.35
C SER A 139 5.06 2.85 26.63
N LEU A 140 5.96 3.13 25.66
CA LEU A 140 6.79 2.11 25.03
C LEU A 140 7.66 1.38 26.08
N LYS A 141 8.13 2.12 27.10
CA LYS A 141 8.93 1.55 28.19
C LYS A 141 8.15 0.50 28.96
N ASP A 142 6.88 0.77 29.35
CA ASP A 142 6.05 -0.20 30.06
C ASP A 142 5.85 -1.48 29.22
N LEU A 143 5.63 -1.32 27.92
CA LEU A 143 5.48 -2.42 27.00
C LEU A 143 6.75 -3.29 26.91
N VAL A 144 7.91 -2.65 26.72
CA VAL A 144 9.21 -3.33 26.64
C VAL A 144 9.55 -4.03 27.94
N ASP A 145 9.33 -3.39 29.08
CA ASP A 145 9.59 -4.00 30.40
C ASP A 145 8.68 -5.21 30.68
N ALA A 146 7.41 -5.10 30.28
CA ALA A 146 6.47 -6.23 30.37
C ALA A 146 6.89 -7.41 29.48
N ALA A 147 7.32 -7.11 28.23
CA ALA A 147 7.81 -8.14 27.31
C ALA A 147 9.10 -8.83 27.79
N ARG A 148 9.98 -8.11 28.49
CA ARG A 148 11.16 -8.69 29.16
C ARG A 148 10.80 -9.57 30.36
N LYS A 149 9.83 -9.11 31.17
CA LYS A 149 9.39 -9.83 32.37
C LYS A 149 8.66 -11.13 32.03
N ALA A 150 7.90 -11.14 30.95
CA ALA A 150 7.11 -12.29 30.46
C ALA A 150 7.29 -12.45 28.94
N PRO A 151 8.42 -13.00 28.49
CA PRO A 151 8.70 -13.16 27.06
C PRO A 151 7.64 -14.00 26.35
N ASN A 152 7.29 -13.62 25.11
CA ASN A 152 6.33 -14.30 24.23
C ASN A 152 4.91 -14.46 24.80
N THR A 153 4.48 -13.53 25.67
CA THR A 153 3.12 -13.54 26.24
C THR A 153 2.23 -12.44 25.67
N ILE A 154 2.79 -11.28 25.32
CA ILE A 154 2.06 -10.12 24.80
C ILE A 154 1.67 -10.38 23.34
N ARG A 155 0.36 -10.53 23.09
CA ARG A 155 -0.18 -10.75 21.73
C ARG A 155 -0.06 -9.45 20.93
N THR A 156 0.79 -9.48 19.91
CA THR A 156 1.17 -8.30 19.15
C THR A 156 0.82 -8.47 17.67
N ALA A 157 -0.09 -7.65 17.15
CA ALA A 157 -0.56 -7.74 15.79
C ALA A 157 0.35 -7.03 14.78
N THR A 158 0.41 -7.59 13.57
CA THR A 158 0.95 -6.98 12.34
C THR A 158 -0.07 -7.10 11.21
N THR A 159 0.11 -6.36 10.12
CA THR A 159 -0.72 -6.45 8.92
C THR A 159 -0.31 -7.58 7.96
N GLY A 160 0.64 -8.41 8.36
CA GLY A 160 1.09 -9.58 7.59
C GLY A 160 2.55 -9.95 7.86
N ILE A 161 2.94 -11.15 7.44
CA ILE A 161 4.33 -11.63 7.54
C ILE A 161 5.23 -10.72 6.70
N LEU A 162 6.35 -10.26 7.30
CA LEU A 162 7.32 -9.36 6.69
C LEU A 162 6.73 -8.03 6.19
N SER A 163 5.55 -7.64 6.71
CA SER A 163 5.09 -6.25 6.59
C SER A 163 6.04 -5.30 7.31
N ASP A 164 5.94 -4.01 7.05
CA ASP A 164 6.66 -2.97 7.78
C ASP A 164 6.44 -3.07 9.30
N ASP A 165 5.25 -3.47 9.74
CA ASP A 165 4.90 -3.70 11.14
C ASP A 165 5.67 -4.89 11.74
N HIS A 166 5.72 -6.04 11.02
CA HIS A 166 6.48 -7.20 11.46
C HIS A 166 7.97 -6.89 11.57
N LEU A 167 8.51 -6.23 10.55
CA LEU A 167 9.91 -5.79 10.57
C LEU A 167 10.18 -4.85 11.75
N ALA A 168 9.25 -3.94 12.07
CA ALA A 168 9.37 -3.03 13.21
C ALA A 168 9.38 -3.76 14.56
N ILE A 169 8.58 -4.82 14.73
CA ILE A 169 8.66 -5.66 15.95
C ILE A 169 10.04 -6.27 16.08
N LEU A 170 10.56 -6.88 15.01
CA LEU A 170 11.89 -7.50 15.03
C LEU A 170 13.01 -6.48 15.31
N MET A 171 12.90 -5.27 14.77
CA MET A 171 13.83 -4.16 15.06
C MET A 171 13.74 -3.74 16.53
N LEU A 172 12.55 -3.70 17.12
CA LEU A 172 12.39 -3.37 18.53
C LEU A 172 12.95 -4.46 19.45
N GLU A 173 12.72 -5.73 19.13
CA GLU A 173 13.31 -6.86 19.87
C GLU A 173 14.85 -6.83 19.83
N GLU A 174 15.45 -6.42 18.70
CA GLU A 174 16.89 -6.23 18.57
C GLU A 174 17.40 -5.04 19.39
N ALA A 175 16.69 -3.91 19.33
CA ALA A 175 17.05 -2.69 20.06
C ALA A 175 16.77 -2.77 21.57
N ALA A 176 15.94 -3.74 22.00
CA ALA A 176 15.54 -3.97 23.39
C ALA A 176 15.75 -5.43 23.81
N PRO A 177 17.00 -5.91 23.96
CA PRO A 177 17.32 -7.32 24.24
C PRO A 177 16.51 -7.87 25.42
N GLY A 178 15.98 -9.09 25.24
CA GLY A 178 15.13 -9.78 26.22
C GLY A 178 13.63 -9.45 26.12
N ALA A 179 13.25 -8.38 25.42
CA ALA A 179 11.85 -8.15 25.08
C ALA A 179 11.47 -9.08 23.91
N VAL A 180 10.45 -9.90 24.12
CA VAL A 180 9.99 -10.88 23.13
C VAL A 180 8.48 -10.84 23.05
N PHE A 181 7.94 -10.63 21.84
CA PHE A 181 6.51 -10.50 21.58
C PHE A 181 5.91 -11.77 20.97
N ARG A 182 4.67 -12.11 21.32
CA ARG A 182 3.89 -13.13 20.64
C ARG A 182 3.24 -12.53 19.40
N ILE A 183 3.86 -12.74 18.24
CA ILE A 183 3.45 -12.12 17.00
C ILE A 183 2.21 -12.84 16.44
N VAL A 184 1.20 -12.05 16.02
CA VAL A 184 -0.02 -12.50 15.36
C VAL A 184 -0.18 -11.74 14.05
N HIS A 185 -0.04 -12.43 12.93
CA HIS A 185 -0.21 -11.84 11.61
C HIS A 185 -1.69 -11.79 11.23
N LEU A 186 -2.19 -10.58 10.98
CA LEU A 186 -3.57 -10.31 10.57
C LEU A 186 -3.61 -9.79 9.12
N ASP A 187 -4.80 -9.79 8.54
CA ASP A 187 -4.98 -9.36 7.16
C ASP A 187 -5.35 -7.87 7.09
N GLY A 188 -4.37 -7.01 7.38
CA GLY A 188 -4.49 -5.56 7.26
C GLY A 188 -5.03 -4.84 8.51
N ASN A 189 -4.96 -3.49 8.47
CA ASN A 189 -5.32 -2.60 9.57
C ASN A 189 -6.77 -2.76 10.09
N ALA A 190 -7.76 -2.91 9.19
CA ALA A 190 -9.15 -3.07 9.62
C ALA A 190 -9.35 -4.28 10.55
N THR A 191 -8.65 -5.39 10.26
CA THR A 191 -8.67 -6.60 11.08
C THR A 191 -7.93 -6.38 12.40
N GLN A 192 -6.78 -5.70 12.39
CA GLN A 192 -6.06 -5.34 13.62
C GLN A 192 -6.95 -4.53 14.57
N VAL A 193 -7.59 -3.48 14.07
CA VAL A 193 -8.49 -2.63 14.89
C VAL A 193 -9.58 -3.48 15.52
N LYS A 194 -10.25 -4.35 14.74
CA LYS A 194 -11.29 -5.24 15.25
C LYS A 194 -10.78 -6.14 16.39
N GLU A 195 -9.65 -6.81 16.19
CA GLU A 195 -9.11 -7.78 17.13
C GLU A 195 -8.61 -7.13 18.44
N ILE A 196 -8.02 -5.92 18.34
CA ILE A 196 -7.59 -5.15 19.51
C ILE A 196 -8.78 -4.60 20.28
N MET A 197 -9.75 -4.00 19.59
CA MET A 197 -10.95 -3.48 20.25
C MET A 197 -11.78 -4.60 20.90
N GLY A 198 -11.74 -5.81 20.33
CA GLY A 198 -12.34 -7.01 20.90
C GLY A 198 -11.56 -7.65 22.06
N GLY A 199 -10.34 -7.16 22.37
CA GLY A 199 -9.49 -7.70 23.44
C GLY A 199 -8.77 -9.01 23.10
N ASN A 200 -8.81 -9.43 21.83
CA ASN A 200 -8.13 -10.64 21.36
C ASN A 200 -6.62 -10.41 21.17
N ILE A 201 -6.21 -9.17 20.97
CA ILE A 201 -4.83 -8.71 20.79
C ILE A 201 -4.55 -7.61 21.81
N ASP A 202 -3.33 -7.55 22.31
CA ASP A 202 -2.93 -6.61 23.36
C ASP A 202 -2.32 -5.33 22.81
N VAL A 203 -1.56 -5.44 21.70
CA VAL A 203 -0.78 -4.36 21.07
C VAL A 203 -0.82 -4.51 19.55
N ALA A 204 -0.81 -3.41 18.80
CA ALA A 204 -0.52 -3.43 17.37
C ALA A 204 0.70 -2.58 17.03
N PHE A 205 1.46 -3.09 16.08
CA PHE A 205 2.32 -2.32 15.20
C PHE A 205 1.52 -2.06 13.91
N ASP A 206 1.46 -0.82 13.48
CA ASP A 206 0.58 -0.35 12.41
C ASP A 206 1.14 0.97 11.84
N ASN A 207 0.40 1.66 10.99
CA ASN A 207 0.73 2.99 10.52
C ASN A 207 -0.19 4.06 11.12
N VAL A 208 0.33 5.30 11.22
CA VAL A 208 -0.36 6.45 11.81
C VAL A 208 -1.75 6.66 11.20
N GLY A 209 -1.88 6.60 9.87
CA GLY A 209 -3.16 6.80 9.18
C GLY A 209 -4.22 5.74 9.50
N GLY A 210 -3.80 4.57 10.00
CA GLY A 210 -4.73 3.51 10.41
C GLY A 210 -5.49 3.83 11.70
N ILE A 211 -4.90 4.68 12.59
CA ILE A 211 -5.42 4.87 13.94
C ILE A 211 -5.50 6.34 14.40
N ALA A 212 -5.01 7.30 13.64
CA ALA A 212 -4.98 8.70 14.05
C ALA A 212 -6.36 9.26 14.48
N PRO A 213 -7.48 8.97 13.78
CA PRO A 213 -8.81 9.39 14.24
C PRO A 213 -9.17 8.80 15.60
N ARG A 214 -8.82 7.54 15.88
CA ARG A 214 -9.12 6.86 17.15
C ARG A 214 -8.26 7.34 18.30
N VAL A 215 -7.02 7.76 18.01
CA VAL A 215 -6.17 8.44 19.02
C VAL A 215 -6.78 9.81 19.39
N ARG A 216 -7.27 10.56 18.41
CA ARG A 216 -7.94 11.85 18.64
C ARG A 216 -9.25 11.72 19.45
N SER A 217 -10.01 10.63 19.21
CA SER A 217 -11.24 10.35 20.00
C SER A 217 -10.97 9.76 21.38
N GLY A 218 -9.72 9.36 21.67
CA GLY A 218 -9.36 8.73 22.95
C GLY A 218 -9.74 7.25 23.06
N GLU A 219 -10.19 6.61 21.96
CA GLU A 219 -10.52 5.18 21.94
C GLU A 219 -9.27 4.30 22.11
N VAL A 220 -8.14 4.77 21.61
CA VAL A 220 -6.84 4.07 21.66
C VAL A 220 -5.75 5.03 22.11
N ARG A 221 -4.62 4.46 22.55
CA ARG A 221 -3.40 5.19 22.91
C ARG A 221 -2.26 4.78 21.99
N ALA A 222 -1.65 5.75 21.30
CA ALA A 222 -0.39 5.58 20.64
C ALA A 222 0.75 5.69 21.67
N LEU A 223 1.69 4.75 21.65
CA LEU A 223 2.82 4.69 22.59
C LEU A 223 4.07 5.35 21.99
N VAL A 224 4.27 5.19 20.69
CA VAL A 224 5.44 5.71 19.96
C VAL A 224 5.15 5.79 18.45
N VAL A 225 5.63 6.82 17.79
CA VAL A 225 5.78 6.89 16.33
C VAL A 225 7.14 6.33 15.93
N LEU A 226 7.19 5.41 14.99
CA LEU A 226 8.42 4.73 14.57
C LEU A 226 9.13 5.52 13.48
N ASP A 227 9.60 6.73 13.86
CA ASP A 227 10.26 7.69 12.96
C ASP A 227 11.29 8.53 13.73
N THR A 228 12.04 9.34 13.00
CA THR A 228 12.99 10.32 13.54
C THR A 228 12.30 11.63 13.93
N GLU A 229 11.13 11.92 13.36
CA GLU A 229 10.34 13.13 13.59
C GLU A 229 8.93 12.77 14.05
N ARG A 230 8.34 13.64 14.89
CA ARG A 230 6.96 13.45 15.36
C ARG A 230 5.97 13.61 14.21
N SER A 231 4.94 12.78 14.22
CA SER A 231 3.86 12.91 13.27
C SER A 231 3.01 14.16 13.54
N LYS A 232 2.73 14.95 12.49
CA LYS A 232 1.80 16.08 12.57
C LYS A 232 0.37 15.67 13.00
N PHE A 233 0.01 14.43 12.82
CA PHE A 233 -1.30 13.88 13.21
C PHE A 233 -1.36 13.43 14.67
N MET A 234 -0.19 13.28 15.32
CA MET A 234 -0.01 12.84 16.70
C MET A 234 1.14 13.61 17.37
N PRO A 235 1.12 14.94 17.42
CA PRO A 235 2.29 15.72 17.85
C PRO A 235 2.69 15.51 19.32
N ALA A 236 1.78 14.98 20.16
CA ALA A 236 2.07 14.64 21.55
C ALA A 236 2.76 13.27 21.71
N VAL A 237 2.73 12.40 20.69
CA VAL A 237 3.32 11.06 20.76
C VAL A 237 4.81 11.14 20.45
N PRO A 238 5.69 10.62 21.33
CA PRO A 238 7.13 10.65 21.10
C PRO A 238 7.53 9.71 19.95
N THR A 239 8.71 9.99 19.37
CA THR A 239 9.31 9.13 18.36
C THR A 239 10.15 8.01 18.98
N SER A 240 10.41 6.95 18.23
CA SER A 240 11.36 5.90 18.61
C SER A 240 12.76 6.46 18.89
N LYS A 241 13.19 7.44 18.10
CA LYS A 241 14.47 8.15 18.31
C LYS A 241 14.49 8.90 19.65
N GLU A 242 13.44 9.64 20.00
CA GLU A 242 13.33 10.35 21.28
C GLU A 242 13.35 9.40 22.49
N LEU A 243 12.87 8.17 22.30
CA LEU A 243 12.83 7.13 23.33
C LEU A 243 14.09 6.24 23.38
N GLY A 244 15.15 6.59 22.63
CA GLY A 244 16.42 5.89 22.65
C GLY A 244 16.50 4.67 21.73
N HIS A 245 15.56 4.52 20.79
CA HIS A 245 15.53 3.46 19.78
C HIS A 245 15.64 4.02 18.35
N PRO A 246 16.74 4.73 17.98
CA PRO A 246 16.85 5.45 16.71
C PRO A 246 16.88 4.55 15.48
N THR A 247 17.12 3.26 15.65
CA THR A 247 17.14 2.26 14.56
C THR A 247 15.78 1.64 14.27
N VAL A 248 14.80 1.83 15.15
CA VAL A 248 13.45 1.29 15.01
C VAL A 248 12.61 2.28 14.20
N ILE A 249 12.80 2.27 12.89
CA ILE A 249 12.12 3.14 11.93
C ILE A 249 11.28 2.28 10.99
N SER A 250 10.02 2.63 10.86
CA SER A 250 9.08 1.92 9.99
C SER A 250 8.16 2.89 9.26
N ASN A 251 7.86 2.58 8.03
CA ASN A 251 6.84 3.29 7.26
C ASN A 251 6.26 2.38 6.16
N SER A 252 5.06 2.74 5.73
CA SER A 252 4.42 2.16 4.55
C SER A 252 4.21 3.25 3.51
N THR A 253 4.57 3.00 2.25
CA THR A 253 4.09 3.82 1.14
C THR A 253 2.95 3.12 0.41
N ARG A 254 2.04 3.93 -0.14
CA ARG A 254 0.87 3.46 -0.87
C ARG A 254 0.85 4.12 -2.22
N GLY A 255 1.25 3.38 -3.24
CA GLY A 255 1.29 3.86 -4.60
C GLY A 255 0.51 2.98 -5.55
N ILE A 256 0.10 3.55 -6.66
CA ILE A 256 -0.71 2.89 -7.68
C ILE A 256 0.20 2.41 -8.81
N ALA A 257 -0.02 1.18 -9.24
CA ALA A 257 0.68 0.54 -10.34
C ALA A 257 -0.31 -0.23 -11.23
N GLY A 258 0.12 -0.54 -12.43
CA GLY A 258 -0.58 -1.46 -13.32
C GLY A 258 0.24 -2.71 -13.60
N PRO A 259 -0.31 -3.71 -14.30
CA PRO A 259 0.41 -4.91 -14.70
C PRO A 259 1.48 -4.57 -15.76
N LYS A 260 2.53 -5.41 -15.83
CA LYS A 260 3.61 -5.30 -16.81
C LYS A 260 3.08 -5.21 -18.25
N GLY A 261 3.70 -4.36 -19.05
CA GLY A 261 3.37 -4.24 -20.47
C GLY A 261 2.26 -3.23 -20.79
N MET A 262 1.83 -2.42 -19.82
CA MET A 262 0.89 -1.31 -20.10
C MET A 262 1.47 -0.35 -21.16
N PRO A 263 0.68 0.08 -22.16
CA PRO A 263 1.11 1.06 -23.14
C PRO A 263 1.50 2.38 -22.48
N ALA A 264 2.63 2.97 -22.88
CA ALA A 264 3.12 4.22 -22.33
C ALA A 264 2.09 5.37 -22.36
N PRO A 265 1.26 5.56 -23.41
CA PRO A 265 0.22 6.59 -23.41
C PRO A 265 -0.87 6.36 -22.34
N VAL A 266 -1.20 5.10 -22.02
CA VAL A 266 -2.18 4.75 -20.98
C VAL A 266 -1.59 5.06 -19.59
N VAL A 267 -0.33 4.70 -19.36
CA VAL A 267 0.40 5.03 -18.11
C VAL A 267 0.47 6.52 -17.91
N ALA A 268 0.85 7.28 -18.95
CA ALA A 268 0.93 8.75 -18.89
C ALA A 268 -0.43 9.40 -18.60
N LYS A 269 -1.51 8.91 -19.23
CA LYS A 269 -2.88 9.39 -18.96
C LYS A 269 -3.30 9.13 -17.53
N LEU A 270 -3.07 7.93 -17.02
CA LEU A 270 -3.39 7.60 -15.61
C LEU A 270 -2.56 8.42 -14.62
N ALA A 271 -1.27 8.59 -14.88
CA ALA A 271 -0.38 9.41 -14.05
C ALA A 271 -0.86 10.87 -13.99
N ASP A 272 -1.23 11.48 -15.13
CA ASP A 272 -1.77 12.85 -15.19
C ASP A 272 -3.08 13.00 -14.42
N VAL A 273 -4.02 12.08 -14.64
CA VAL A 273 -5.34 12.09 -13.96
C VAL A 273 -5.18 11.93 -12.46
N LEU A 274 -4.41 10.92 -12.03
CA LEU A 274 -4.21 10.63 -10.60
C LEU A 274 -3.42 11.75 -9.92
N LYS A 275 -2.43 12.35 -10.59
CA LYS A 275 -1.69 13.49 -10.06
C LYS A 275 -2.64 14.68 -9.81
N LYS A 276 -3.46 15.06 -10.80
CA LYS A 276 -4.46 16.13 -10.64
C LYS A 276 -5.42 15.84 -9.49
N ALA A 277 -5.88 14.58 -9.37
CA ALA A 277 -6.75 14.17 -8.27
C ALA A 277 -6.06 14.25 -6.90
N MET A 278 -4.79 13.88 -6.81
CA MET A 278 -4.03 13.90 -5.57
C MET A 278 -3.57 15.30 -5.16
N GLU A 279 -3.42 16.22 -6.11
CA GLU A 279 -3.10 17.64 -5.87
C GLU A 279 -4.36 18.48 -5.60
N ASP A 280 -5.56 17.93 -5.77
CA ASP A 280 -6.82 18.62 -5.45
C ASP A 280 -6.88 18.92 -3.95
N PRO A 281 -7.16 20.19 -3.53
CA PRO A 281 -7.27 20.57 -2.13
C PRO A 281 -8.26 19.71 -1.33
N ASP A 282 -9.35 19.26 -1.97
CA ASP A 282 -10.36 18.38 -1.32
C ASP A 282 -9.79 16.99 -1.04
N HIS A 283 -8.96 16.44 -1.94
CA HIS A 283 -8.22 15.20 -1.69
C HIS A 283 -7.26 15.34 -0.50
N ILE A 284 -6.44 16.38 -0.50
CA ILE A 284 -5.45 16.63 0.55
C ILE A 284 -6.15 16.77 1.90
N ALA A 285 -7.20 17.59 1.98
CA ALA A 285 -7.94 17.83 3.22
C ALA A 285 -8.58 16.53 3.77
N LYS A 286 -9.23 15.73 2.91
CA LYS A 286 -9.85 14.46 3.32
C LYS A 286 -8.83 13.42 3.76
N LEU A 287 -7.70 13.34 3.04
CA LEU A 287 -6.63 12.40 3.36
C LEU A 287 -5.99 12.75 4.71
N GLU A 288 -5.67 14.04 4.94
CA GLU A 288 -5.12 14.52 6.20
C GLU A 288 -6.10 14.38 7.37
N ALA A 289 -7.39 14.62 7.16
CA ALA A 289 -8.42 14.37 8.18
C ALA A 289 -8.45 12.90 8.61
N SER A 290 -8.10 11.97 7.70
CA SER A 290 -7.95 10.55 7.98
C SER A 290 -6.61 10.19 8.63
N GLY A 291 -5.69 11.15 8.82
CA GLY A 291 -4.36 10.90 9.40
C GLY A 291 -3.31 10.42 8.40
N LEU A 292 -3.59 10.50 7.10
CA LEU A 292 -2.71 10.03 6.03
C LEU A 292 -1.88 11.19 5.46
N GLY A 293 -0.55 11.02 5.47
CA GLY A 293 0.39 12.00 4.91
C GLY A 293 0.50 11.88 3.39
N VAL A 294 0.21 12.96 2.67
CA VAL A 294 0.37 13.01 1.21
C VAL A 294 1.86 13.00 0.84
N LYS A 295 2.25 12.08 -0.02
CA LYS A 295 3.59 12.02 -0.63
C LYS A 295 3.48 11.61 -2.09
N ILE A 296 3.34 12.60 -2.96
CA ILE A 296 3.22 12.36 -4.40
C ILE A 296 4.62 12.15 -5.00
N MET A 297 4.79 11.00 -5.66
CA MET A 297 5.95 10.69 -6.51
C MET A 297 5.40 10.15 -7.84
N VAL A 298 5.87 10.65 -8.98
CA VAL A 298 5.30 10.32 -10.31
C VAL A 298 6.38 9.81 -11.25
N GLY A 299 6.03 8.83 -12.09
CA GLY A 299 6.88 8.34 -13.17
C GLY A 299 8.25 7.87 -12.66
N ALA A 300 9.34 8.40 -13.23
CA ALA A 300 10.71 7.98 -12.92
C ALA A 300 11.09 8.14 -11.42
N GLU A 301 10.50 9.10 -10.71
CA GLU A 301 10.72 9.25 -9.26
C GLU A 301 10.12 8.08 -8.50
N TYR A 302 8.87 7.70 -8.79
CA TYR A 302 8.24 6.57 -8.13
C TYR A 302 8.85 5.23 -8.55
N GLU A 303 9.24 5.08 -9.81
CA GLU A 303 9.95 3.89 -10.28
C GLU A 303 11.28 3.68 -9.55
N ARG A 304 12.07 4.77 -9.39
CA ARG A 304 13.31 4.73 -8.61
C ARG A 304 13.05 4.36 -7.16
N TYR A 305 12.07 4.98 -6.51
CA TYR A 305 11.69 4.68 -5.13
C TYR A 305 11.26 3.21 -4.96
N TYR A 306 10.49 2.67 -5.91
CA TYR A 306 10.08 1.26 -5.93
C TYR A 306 11.29 0.32 -5.94
N LYS A 307 12.27 0.58 -6.82
CA LYS A 307 13.52 -0.20 -6.92
C LYS A 307 14.38 -0.09 -5.67
N GLU A 308 14.59 1.11 -5.16
CA GLU A 308 15.36 1.33 -3.92
C GLU A 308 14.72 0.62 -2.72
N THR A 309 13.39 0.64 -2.63
CA THR A 309 12.67 -0.07 -1.56
C THR A 309 12.76 -1.58 -1.74
N HIS A 310 12.76 -2.09 -2.97
CA HIS A 310 12.99 -3.50 -3.26
C HIS A 310 14.39 -3.94 -2.80
N ASP A 311 15.44 -3.18 -3.10
CA ASP A 311 16.82 -3.48 -2.69
C ASP A 311 16.98 -3.44 -1.16
N LYS A 312 16.31 -2.50 -0.48
CA LYS A 312 16.25 -2.46 0.98
C LYS A 312 15.51 -3.67 1.55
N ALA A 313 14.37 -4.03 0.95
CA ALA A 313 13.57 -5.17 1.39
C ALA A 313 14.34 -6.49 1.30
N LYS A 314 15.24 -6.66 0.33
CA LYS A 314 16.15 -7.81 0.24
C LYS A 314 16.94 -8.03 1.53
N LYS A 315 17.58 -6.95 2.01
CA LYS A 315 18.35 -6.97 3.26
C LYS A 315 17.46 -7.29 4.47
N TYR A 316 16.24 -6.75 4.50
CA TYR A 316 15.28 -7.02 5.58
C TYR A 316 14.80 -8.48 5.59
N VAL A 317 14.50 -9.07 4.43
CA VAL A 317 14.10 -10.48 4.34
C VAL A 317 15.24 -11.40 4.77
N GLU A 318 16.47 -11.15 4.30
CA GLU A 318 17.66 -11.89 4.69
C GLU A 318 17.91 -11.79 6.20
N TRP A 319 17.85 -10.57 6.76
CA TRP A 319 18.02 -10.33 8.18
C TRP A 319 16.91 -10.99 9.03
N ALA A 320 15.64 -10.88 8.62
CA ALA A 320 14.52 -11.48 9.34
C ALA A 320 14.61 -13.00 9.43
N LYS A 321 15.17 -13.67 8.38
CA LYS A 321 15.40 -15.12 8.39
C LYS A 321 16.45 -15.59 9.41
N THR A 322 17.34 -14.70 9.85
CA THR A 322 18.29 -15.02 10.92
C THR A 322 17.66 -14.98 12.32
N ARG A 323 16.42 -14.51 12.43
CA ARG A 323 15.67 -14.40 13.68
C ARG A 323 14.89 -15.68 13.96
N PRO A 324 14.65 -16.03 15.25
CA PRO A 324 13.80 -17.17 15.60
C PRO A 324 12.42 -17.01 14.94
N GLN A 325 12.03 -17.98 14.14
CA GLN A 325 10.66 -18.08 13.63
C GLN A 325 9.74 -18.44 14.78
N ARG A 326 8.70 -17.61 15.04
CA ARG A 326 7.80 -17.78 16.19
C ARG A 326 6.35 -17.68 15.77
#